data_84d269dedc5dbdecb30fd8aa08493127
#
_entry.id   84d269dedc5dbdecb30fd8aa08493127
#
_cell.length_a   1.000
_cell.length_b   1.000
_cell.length_c   1.000
_cell.angle_alpha   90.00
_cell.angle_beta   90.00
_cell.angle_gamma   90.00
#
_symmetry.space_group_name_H-M   'P 1'
#
loop_
_entity.id
_entity.type
_entity.pdbx_description
1 polymer ?
#
loop_
_entity_poly.entity_id
_entity_poly.type
_entity_poly.pdbx_seq_one_letter_code
_entity_poly.pdbx_strand_id
1 'polypeptide(L)'
;ADIVVYGVPNWSPYATFARMNPLLTLVSSGLGYLGGYIEALGKPGCSVIMASPCPDDWDLEHHPAHADVWKRVLPQSRDPYEISDRFGDEYANHPAFIERYRFGVAYHPIHAILATHPLKRLNHAGRVFVAGAQDPAVPSHVGFTPTATVEEALAEAERIHGRDCSIVCIRQFAGW
;
A
#
# COMPACT_ATOMS: atom_id res chain seq x y z
N ALA A 1 -2.03 -20.77 0.60
CA ALA A 1 -2.74 -20.47 1.86
C ALA A 1 -4.01 -19.66 1.57
N ASP A 2 -4.99 -19.78 2.45
CA ASP A 2 -6.22 -18.99 2.39
C ASP A 2 -6.02 -17.60 3.05
N ILE A 3 -5.07 -17.53 3.98
CA ILE A 3 -4.71 -16.29 4.69
C ILE A 3 -3.19 -16.10 4.64
N VAL A 4 -2.73 -14.91 4.25
CA VAL A 4 -1.32 -14.50 4.23
C VAL A 4 -1.12 -13.36 5.22
N VAL A 5 -0.23 -13.53 6.20
CA VAL A 5 0.03 -12.57 7.28
C VAL A 5 1.47 -12.10 7.24
N TYR A 6 1.71 -10.79 7.30
CA TYR A 6 3.05 -10.20 7.41
C TYR A 6 3.05 -8.80 8.04
N GLY A 7 4.19 -8.43 8.62
CA GLY A 7 4.44 -7.06 9.05
C GLY A 7 4.89 -6.18 7.90
N VAL A 8 4.44 -4.94 7.83
CA VAL A 8 4.91 -3.96 6.84
C VAL A 8 6.02 -3.11 7.47
N PRO A 9 7.25 -3.13 6.93
CA PRO A 9 8.34 -2.32 7.47
C PRO A 9 8.09 -0.83 7.24
N ASN A 10 8.61 -0.02 8.15
CA ASN A 10 8.61 1.44 7.99
C ASN A 10 9.77 1.88 7.08
N TRP A 11 9.82 1.30 5.88
CA TRP A 11 10.86 1.55 4.89
C TRP A 11 10.33 1.36 3.45
N SER A 12 10.85 2.17 2.54
CA SER A 12 10.64 2.04 1.09
C SER A 12 11.87 2.62 0.37
N PRO A 13 12.28 2.06 -0.80
CA PRO A 13 13.30 2.70 -1.64
C PRO A 13 12.90 4.12 -2.07
N TYR A 14 11.62 4.44 -2.10
CA TYR A 14 11.12 5.79 -2.36
C TYR A 14 11.12 6.70 -1.12
N ALA A 15 11.61 6.22 0.02
CA ALA A 15 11.74 6.98 1.26
C ALA A 15 13.16 6.87 1.86
N THR A 16 14.19 6.61 1.05
CA THR A 16 15.58 6.46 1.52
C THR A 16 16.10 7.73 2.20
N PHE A 17 15.67 8.89 1.72
CA PHE A 17 16.03 10.21 2.26
C PHE A 17 14.83 11.01 2.73
N ALA A 18 13.70 10.35 2.94
CA ALA A 18 12.42 10.97 3.25
C ALA A 18 11.65 10.11 4.27
N ARG A 19 10.58 10.67 4.83
CA ARG A 19 9.69 9.89 5.69
C ARG A 19 8.73 9.05 4.86
N MET A 20 8.30 7.92 5.44
CA MET A 20 7.21 7.12 4.89
C MET A 20 5.89 7.91 4.92
N ASN A 21 5.00 7.54 4.03
CA ASN A 21 3.63 8.03 3.99
C ASN A 21 2.66 6.86 3.74
N PRO A 22 1.34 7.04 3.94
CA PRO A 22 0.35 5.97 3.77
C PRO A 22 0.40 5.27 2.40
N LEU A 23 0.60 5.99 1.31
CA LEU A 23 0.69 5.41 -0.03
C LEU A 23 1.91 4.48 -0.15
N LEU A 24 3.06 4.92 0.35
CA LEU A 24 4.27 4.10 0.35
C LEU A 24 4.15 2.90 1.31
N THR A 25 3.56 3.10 2.49
CA THR A 25 3.41 2.03 3.47
C THR A 25 2.44 0.94 2.98
N LEU A 26 1.21 1.32 2.64
CA LEU A 26 0.15 0.33 2.35
C LEU A 26 0.26 -0.23 0.94
N VAL A 27 0.54 0.61 -0.04
CA VAL A 27 0.51 0.18 -1.44
C VAL A 27 1.90 -0.18 -1.94
N SER A 28 2.86 0.75 -1.92
CA SER A 28 4.18 0.50 -2.48
C SER A 28 4.95 -0.59 -1.73
N SER A 29 5.01 -0.53 -0.40
CA SER A 29 5.68 -1.54 0.42
C SER A 29 4.76 -2.74 0.70
N GLY A 30 3.58 -2.51 1.25
CA GLY A 30 2.66 -3.57 1.66
C GLY A 30 2.23 -4.46 0.51
N LEU A 31 1.66 -3.91 -0.55
CA LEU A 31 1.28 -4.69 -1.73
C LEU A 31 2.43 -4.85 -2.74
N GLY A 32 3.40 -3.93 -2.78
CA GLY A 32 4.48 -3.94 -3.75
C GLY A 32 5.61 -4.89 -3.35
N TYR A 33 6.52 -4.43 -2.51
CA TYR A 33 7.72 -5.19 -2.15
C TYR A 33 7.42 -6.50 -1.44
N LEU A 34 6.43 -6.49 -0.55
CA LEU A 34 6.03 -7.68 0.20
C LEU A 34 4.97 -8.49 -0.54
N GLY A 35 4.26 -7.87 -1.44
CA GLY A 35 3.13 -8.45 -2.15
C GLY A 35 3.48 -9.62 -3.08
N GLY A 36 4.77 -9.83 -3.42
CA GLY A 36 5.21 -11.03 -4.11
C GLY A 36 4.84 -12.32 -3.37
N TYR A 37 4.78 -12.27 -2.05
CA TYR A 37 4.32 -13.39 -1.23
C TYR A 37 2.82 -13.66 -1.34
N ILE A 38 2.01 -12.65 -1.66
CA ILE A 38 0.57 -12.80 -1.86
C ILE A 38 0.30 -13.78 -3.01
N GLU A 39 0.95 -13.56 -4.16
CA GLU A 39 0.76 -14.39 -5.35
C GLU A 39 1.47 -15.74 -5.24
N ALA A 40 2.63 -15.79 -4.54
CA ALA A 40 3.42 -17.02 -4.39
C ALA A 40 2.84 -18.00 -3.34
N LEU A 41 2.24 -17.48 -2.27
CA LEU A 41 1.82 -18.28 -1.11
C LEU A 41 0.31 -18.28 -0.90
N GLY A 42 -0.38 -17.21 -1.33
CA GLY A 42 -1.83 -17.07 -1.22
C GLY A 42 -2.55 -17.71 -2.41
N LYS A 43 -3.67 -18.35 -2.14
CA LYS A 43 -4.60 -18.78 -3.18
C LYS A 43 -5.29 -17.56 -3.81
N PRO A 44 -5.77 -17.63 -5.06
CA PRO A 44 -6.68 -16.62 -5.59
C PRO A 44 -7.87 -16.38 -4.64
N GLY A 45 -8.15 -15.14 -4.30
CA GLY A 45 -9.17 -14.78 -3.32
C GLY A 45 -8.73 -14.85 -1.86
N CYS A 46 -7.45 -15.09 -1.56
CA CYS A 46 -6.92 -15.13 -0.19
C CYS A 46 -7.15 -13.82 0.55
N SER A 47 -7.28 -13.90 1.86
CA SER A 47 -7.19 -12.74 2.74
C SER A 47 -5.73 -12.40 3.03
N VAL A 48 -5.41 -11.10 2.99
CA VAL A 48 -4.08 -10.56 3.33
C VAL A 48 -4.20 -9.77 4.61
N ILE A 49 -3.33 -10.03 5.58
CA ILE A 49 -3.26 -9.29 6.84
C ILE A 49 -1.91 -8.61 6.93
N MET A 50 -1.91 -7.28 6.88
CA MET A 50 -0.75 -6.42 7.06
C MET A 50 -0.73 -5.89 8.49
N ALA A 51 0.28 -6.21 9.28
CA ALA A 51 0.51 -5.57 10.58
C ALA A 51 1.31 -4.29 10.37
N SER A 52 0.69 -3.14 10.65
CA SER A 52 1.32 -1.83 10.46
C SER A 52 0.61 -0.75 11.30
N PRO A 53 1.37 0.12 12.00
CA PRO A 53 0.80 1.31 12.63
C PRO A 53 0.33 2.36 11.61
N CYS A 54 0.81 2.32 10.41
CA CYS A 54 0.47 3.19 9.27
C CYS A 54 0.02 4.61 9.66
N PRO A 55 0.91 5.45 10.20
CA PRO A 55 0.57 6.81 10.60
C PRO A 55 0.16 7.65 9.40
N ASP A 56 -0.79 8.57 9.59
CA ASP A 56 -1.14 9.59 8.57
C ASP A 56 -0.11 10.72 8.58
N ASP A 57 1.13 10.38 8.19
CA ASP A 57 2.26 11.33 8.12
C ASP A 57 2.65 11.59 6.66
N TRP A 58 2.82 12.86 6.30
CA TRP A 58 3.11 13.29 4.94
C TRP A 58 4.34 14.19 4.88
N ASP A 59 5.39 13.69 4.29
CA ASP A 59 6.57 14.48 3.95
C ASP A 59 6.29 15.30 2.68
N LEU A 60 5.70 16.48 2.86
CA LEU A 60 5.32 17.34 1.75
C LEU A 60 6.50 18.03 1.06
N GLU A 61 7.69 17.97 1.64
CA GLU A 61 8.91 18.47 1.02
C GLU A 61 9.41 17.47 -0.05
N HIS A 62 9.54 16.20 0.33
CA HIS A 62 10.04 15.15 -0.56
C HIS A 62 8.95 14.48 -1.40
N HIS A 63 7.74 14.34 -0.86
CA HIS A 63 6.64 13.59 -1.47
C HIS A 63 5.35 14.42 -1.72
N PRO A 64 5.44 15.66 -2.26
CA PRO A 64 4.23 16.46 -2.49
C PRO A 64 3.25 15.81 -3.47
N ALA A 65 3.76 15.16 -4.52
CA ALA A 65 2.93 14.47 -5.49
C ALA A 65 2.26 13.20 -4.92
N HIS A 66 2.90 12.49 -3.97
CA HIS A 66 2.29 11.32 -3.32
C HIS A 66 1.07 11.73 -2.49
N ALA A 67 1.16 12.84 -1.76
CA ALA A 67 0.03 13.38 -1.00
C ALA A 67 -1.13 13.81 -1.93
N ASP A 68 -0.81 14.37 -3.09
CA ASP A 68 -1.81 14.76 -4.08
C ASP A 68 -2.48 13.54 -4.74
N VAL A 69 -1.71 12.52 -5.13
CA VAL A 69 -2.25 11.25 -5.64
C VAL A 69 -3.18 10.60 -4.61
N TRP A 70 -2.78 10.55 -3.35
CA TRP A 70 -3.61 10.01 -2.27
C TRP A 70 -4.96 10.71 -2.17
N LYS A 71 -4.96 12.05 -2.16
CA LYS A 71 -6.16 12.86 -1.95
C LYS A 71 -7.03 12.98 -3.19
N ARG A 72 -6.43 13.08 -4.37
CA ARG A 72 -7.14 13.45 -5.59
C ARG A 72 -7.38 12.27 -6.53
N VAL A 73 -6.41 11.37 -6.66
CA VAL A 73 -6.46 10.29 -7.66
C VAL A 73 -7.12 9.01 -7.11
N LEU A 74 -6.66 8.53 -5.96
CA LEU A 74 -7.14 7.27 -5.37
C LEU A 74 -8.64 7.24 -5.04
N PRO A 75 -9.32 8.36 -4.70
CA PRO A 75 -10.78 8.38 -4.58
C PRO A 75 -11.52 8.17 -5.91
N GLN A 76 -10.87 8.42 -7.05
CA GLN A 76 -11.48 8.30 -8.38
C GLN A 76 -11.28 6.91 -8.99
N SER A 77 -10.16 6.25 -8.71
CA SER A 77 -9.87 4.91 -9.20
C SER A 77 -8.84 4.20 -8.31
N ARG A 78 -8.96 2.88 -8.23
CA ARG A 78 -7.97 1.98 -7.64
C ARG A 78 -7.40 1.00 -8.67
N ASP A 79 -7.80 1.12 -9.92
CA ASP A 79 -7.19 0.40 -11.02
C ASP A 79 -5.91 1.12 -11.44
N PRO A 80 -4.72 0.52 -11.25
CA PRO A 80 -3.45 1.18 -11.55
C PRO A 80 -3.25 1.45 -13.04
N TYR A 81 -3.89 0.71 -13.91
CA TYR A 81 -3.82 0.93 -15.35
C TYR A 81 -4.67 2.16 -15.73
N GLU A 82 -5.89 2.25 -15.22
CA GLU A 82 -6.74 3.44 -15.38
C GLU A 82 -6.07 4.69 -14.78
N ILE A 83 -5.46 4.56 -13.58
CA ILE A 83 -4.71 5.66 -12.96
C ILE A 83 -3.57 6.11 -13.87
N SER A 84 -2.79 5.17 -14.40
CA SER A 84 -1.67 5.48 -15.29
C SER A 84 -2.12 6.18 -16.56
N ASP A 85 -3.17 5.68 -17.22
CA ASP A 85 -3.70 6.23 -18.46
C ASP A 85 -4.29 7.63 -18.27
N ARG A 86 -5.01 7.88 -17.17
CA ARG A 86 -5.69 9.17 -16.94
C ARG A 86 -4.77 10.24 -16.35
N PHE A 87 -3.80 9.85 -15.54
CA PHE A 87 -3.02 10.80 -14.74
C PHE A 87 -1.51 10.73 -14.98
N GLY A 88 -1.01 9.70 -15.69
CA GLY A 88 0.42 9.50 -15.90
C GLY A 88 1.11 10.71 -16.54
N ASP A 89 0.60 11.18 -17.66
CA ASP A 89 1.17 12.33 -18.40
C ASP A 89 1.05 13.64 -17.59
N GLU A 90 -0.07 13.84 -16.91
CA GLU A 90 -0.27 15.00 -16.05
C GLU A 90 0.82 15.07 -14.96
N TYR A 91 1.02 13.97 -14.21
CA TYR A 91 2.04 13.92 -13.15
C TYR A 91 3.46 13.96 -13.70
N ALA A 92 3.74 13.27 -14.81
CA ALA A 92 5.07 13.29 -15.42
C ALA A 92 5.52 14.69 -15.82
N ASN A 93 4.58 15.58 -16.15
CA ASN A 93 4.86 16.91 -16.70
C ASN A 93 4.31 18.06 -15.83
N HIS A 94 3.82 17.79 -14.62
CA HIS A 94 3.19 18.79 -13.75
C HIS A 94 4.17 19.92 -13.36
N PRO A 95 3.99 21.17 -13.81
CA PRO A 95 5.03 22.19 -13.71
C PRO A 95 5.53 22.43 -12.29
N ALA A 96 4.61 22.58 -11.32
CA ALA A 96 4.97 22.86 -9.93
C ALA A 96 5.70 21.70 -9.23
N PHE A 97 5.35 20.43 -9.55
CA PHE A 97 6.07 19.27 -9.00
C PHE A 97 7.41 19.06 -9.68
N ILE A 98 7.50 19.30 -11.00
CA ILE A 98 8.77 19.24 -11.75
C ILE A 98 9.75 20.32 -11.26
N GLU A 99 9.27 21.52 -10.94
CA GLU A 99 10.09 22.57 -10.34
C GLU A 99 10.68 22.12 -9.01
N ARG A 100 9.86 21.56 -8.11
CA ARG A 100 10.32 21.02 -6.82
C ARG A 100 11.31 19.87 -6.95
N TYR A 101 11.16 19.04 -7.99
CA TYR A 101 12.09 17.96 -8.30
C TYR A 101 13.43 18.51 -8.82
N ARG A 102 13.40 19.50 -9.74
CA ARG A 102 14.60 20.02 -10.40
C ARG A 102 15.45 20.93 -9.51
N PHE A 103 14.80 21.69 -8.65
CA PHE A 103 15.45 22.76 -7.88
C PHE A 103 15.35 22.58 -6.38
N GLY A 104 14.68 21.53 -5.91
CA GLY A 104 14.53 21.16 -4.52
C GLY A 104 14.96 19.72 -4.27
N VAL A 105 14.32 19.11 -3.26
CA VAL A 105 14.61 17.72 -2.81
C VAL A 105 13.46 16.77 -3.06
N ALA A 106 12.39 17.21 -3.72
CA ALA A 106 11.23 16.37 -3.99
C ALA A 106 11.56 15.26 -4.98
N TYR A 107 10.93 14.09 -4.80
CA TYR A 107 10.99 13.03 -5.79
C TYR A 107 10.22 13.42 -7.05
N HIS A 108 10.63 12.86 -8.20
CA HIS A 108 9.94 13.11 -9.46
C HIS A 108 8.46 12.69 -9.34
N PRO A 109 7.50 13.53 -9.76
CA PRO A 109 6.07 13.31 -9.47
C PRO A 109 5.49 12.04 -10.07
N ILE A 110 6.07 11.51 -11.16
CA ILE A 110 5.63 10.23 -11.74
C ILE A 110 5.77 9.06 -10.76
N HIS A 111 6.68 9.14 -9.77
CA HIS A 111 6.85 8.10 -8.77
C HIS A 111 5.59 7.93 -7.90
N ALA A 112 4.78 8.98 -7.73
CA ALA A 112 3.51 8.89 -7.02
C ALA A 112 2.49 8.02 -7.78
N ILE A 113 2.46 8.11 -9.11
CA ILE A 113 1.65 7.24 -9.97
C ILE A 113 2.19 5.81 -9.94
N LEU A 114 3.51 5.64 -10.10
CA LEU A 114 4.13 4.30 -10.06
C LEU A 114 3.92 3.60 -8.70
N ALA A 115 3.85 4.37 -7.61
CA ALA A 115 3.55 3.84 -6.28
C ALA A 115 2.15 3.22 -6.16
N THR A 116 1.22 3.51 -7.08
CA THR A 116 -0.11 2.89 -7.12
C THR A 116 -0.14 1.54 -7.85
N HIS A 117 0.87 1.22 -8.68
CA HIS A 117 0.89 0.00 -9.50
C HIS A 117 0.68 -1.31 -8.71
N PRO A 118 1.16 -1.46 -7.46
CA PRO A 118 0.89 -2.65 -6.67
C PRO A 118 -0.58 -2.93 -6.37
N LEU A 119 -1.48 -1.97 -6.55
CA LEU A 119 -2.94 -2.18 -6.43
C LEU A 119 -3.45 -3.29 -7.36
N LYS A 120 -2.74 -3.60 -8.47
CA LYS A 120 -3.06 -4.75 -9.34
C LYS A 120 -3.16 -6.09 -8.60
N ARG A 121 -2.50 -6.23 -7.44
CA ARG A 121 -2.55 -7.44 -6.62
C ARG A 121 -3.89 -7.67 -5.93
N LEU A 122 -4.74 -6.64 -5.87
CA LEU A 122 -6.13 -6.78 -5.44
C LEU A 122 -6.96 -7.66 -6.38
N ASN A 123 -6.50 -7.89 -7.61
CA ASN A 123 -7.10 -8.87 -8.51
C ASN A 123 -6.87 -10.33 -8.06
N HIS A 124 -5.82 -10.56 -7.26
CA HIS A 124 -5.51 -11.89 -6.69
C HIS A 124 -6.02 -12.03 -5.25
N ALA A 125 -5.85 -10.99 -4.42
CA ALA A 125 -6.31 -10.96 -3.03
C ALA A 125 -7.81 -10.67 -2.95
N GLY A 126 -8.54 -11.45 -2.17
CA GLY A 126 -9.97 -11.23 -1.95
C GLY A 126 -10.25 -10.07 -0.98
N ARG A 127 -9.49 -10.00 0.11
CA ARG A 127 -9.61 -8.93 1.12
C ARG A 127 -8.25 -8.60 1.74
N VAL A 128 -8.03 -7.32 1.98
CA VAL A 128 -6.84 -6.84 2.68
C VAL A 128 -7.26 -6.22 4.01
N PHE A 129 -6.67 -6.70 5.10
CA PHE A 129 -6.80 -6.16 6.44
C PHE A 129 -5.53 -5.41 6.82
N VAL A 130 -5.66 -4.31 7.57
CA VAL A 130 -4.53 -3.60 8.17
C VAL A 130 -4.73 -3.58 9.68
N ALA A 131 -3.89 -4.33 10.38
CA ALA A 131 -3.95 -4.50 11.82
C ALA A 131 -3.03 -3.49 12.52
N GLY A 132 -3.58 -2.74 13.48
CA GLY A 132 -2.85 -1.80 14.32
C GLY A 132 -2.64 -0.43 13.71
N ALA A 133 -3.38 -0.05 12.65
CA ALA A 133 -3.34 1.30 12.08
C ALA A 133 -3.74 2.33 13.15
N GLN A 134 -2.95 3.41 13.29
CA GLN A 134 -3.20 4.49 14.24
C GLN A 134 -4.50 5.24 13.93
N ASP A 135 -4.80 5.44 12.65
CA ASP A 135 -6.07 5.99 12.18
C ASP A 135 -6.73 4.98 11.22
N PRO A 136 -7.88 4.41 11.56
CA PRO A 136 -8.60 3.47 10.71
C PRO A 136 -9.09 4.08 9.38
N ALA A 137 -9.18 5.40 9.27
CA ALA A 137 -9.53 6.08 8.03
C ALA A 137 -8.46 5.91 6.96
N VAL A 138 -7.17 5.78 7.36
CA VAL A 138 -6.04 5.63 6.43
C VAL A 138 -6.15 4.35 5.59
N PRO A 139 -6.23 3.13 6.16
CA PRO A 139 -6.43 1.94 5.33
C PRO A 139 -7.79 1.92 4.61
N SER A 140 -8.84 2.47 5.23
CA SER A 140 -10.16 2.56 4.61
C SER A 140 -10.16 3.39 3.32
N HIS A 141 -9.31 4.40 3.23
CA HIS A 141 -9.17 5.27 2.05
C HIS A 141 -8.82 4.48 0.78
N VAL A 142 -7.98 3.45 0.90
CA VAL A 142 -7.62 2.56 -0.22
C VAL A 142 -8.48 1.27 -0.26
N GLY A 143 -9.54 1.20 0.54
CA GLY A 143 -10.49 0.08 0.57
C GLY A 143 -10.01 -1.13 1.35
N PHE A 144 -8.99 -0.96 2.20
CA PHE A 144 -8.56 -2.00 3.12
C PHE A 144 -9.38 -1.95 4.40
N THR A 145 -9.52 -3.07 5.07
CA THR A 145 -10.29 -3.19 6.31
C THR A 145 -9.37 -2.95 7.51
N PRO A 146 -9.55 -1.87 8.28
CA PRO A 146 -8.79 -1.68 9.51
C PRO A 146 -9.26 -2.64 10.59
N THR A 147 -8.32 -3.15 11.40
CA THR A 147 -8.57 -3.89 12.63
C THR A 147 -7.63 -3.39 13.73
N ALA A 148 -8.05 -3.51 14.99
CA ALA A 148 -7.19 -3.07 16.09
C ALA A 148 -5.98 -3.99 16.26
N THR A 149 -6.16 -5.30 16.05
CA THR A 149 -5.11 -6.30 16.22
C THR A 149 -5.06 -7.30 15.08
N VAL A 150 -3.97 -8.07 15.00
CA VAL A 150 -3.81 -9.19 14.05
C VAL A 150 -4.82 -10.29 14.36
N GLU A 151 -5.12 -10.52 15.63
CA GLU A 151 -6.07 -11.53 16.08
C GLU A 151 -7.49 -11.20 15.60
N GLU A 152 -7.90 -9.93 15.65
CA GLU A 152 -9.18 -9.49 15.07
C GLU A 152 -9.23 -9.72 13.57
N ALA A 153 -8.15 -9.34 12.85
CA ALA A 153 -8.05 -9.57 11.42
C ALA A 153 -8.13 -11.06 11.05
N LEU A 154 -7.45 -11.92 11.85
CA LEU A 154 -7.52 -13.38 11.69
C LEU A 154 -8.93 -13.89 11.91
N ALA A 155 -9.60 -13.47 12.98
CA ALA A 155 -10.98 -13.89 13.27
C ALA A 155 -11.95 -13.49 12.14
N GLU A 156 -11.78 -12.31 11.54
CA GLU A 156 -12.57 -11.88 10.38
C GLU A 156 -12.23 -12.71 9.12
N ALA A 157 -10.96 -12.98 8.88
CA ALA A 157 -10.53 -13.79 7.75
C ALA A 157 -10.99 -15.25 7.86
N GLU A 158 -10.98 -15.83 9.07
CA GLU A 158 -11.52 -17.17 9.34
C GLU A 158 -13.04 -17.26 9.10
N ARG A 159 -13.79 -16.18 9.32
CA ARG A 159 -15.23 -16.14 8.97
C ARG A 159 -15.44 -16.21 7.46
N ILE A 160 -14.50 -15.69 6.67
CA ILE A 160 -14.55 -15.73 5.20
C ILE A 160 -14.17 -17.11 4.68
N HIS A 161 -13.08 -17.71 5.20
CA HIS A 161 -12.47 -18.92 4.66
C HIS A 161 -12.83 -20.20 5.41
N GLY A 162 -13.50 -20.09 6.57
CA GLY A 162 -13.77 -21.22 7.46
C GLY A 162 -12.62 -21.47 8.46
N ARG A 163 -12.93 -22.19 9.53
CA ARG A 163 -11.96 -22.45 10.62
C ARG A 163 -10.82 -23.40 10.24
N ASP A 164 -11.03 -24.23 9.22
CA ASP A 164 -10.02 -25.17 8.72
C ASP A 164 -9.15 -24.56 7.59
N CYS A 165 -9.16 -23.21 7.47
CA CYS A 165 -8.39 -22.49 6.48
C CYS A 165 -6.88 -22.58 6.74
N SER A 166 -6.09 -22.57 5.67
CA SER A 166 -4.64 -22.58 5.76
C SER A 166 -4.10 -21.14 5.94
N ILE A 167 -3.21 -20.96 6.91
CA ILE A 167 -2.60 -19.66 7.23
C ILE A 167 -1.10 -19.74 7.00
N VAL A 168 -0.53 -18.76 6.34
CA VAL A 168 0.92 -18.56 6.25
C VAL A 168 1.30 -17.23 6.90
N CYS A 169 2.25 -17.29 7.84
CA CYS A 169 2.79 -16.11 8.51
C CYS A 169 4.25 -15.92 8.10
N ILE A 170 4.55 -14.77 7.50
CA ILE A 170 5.90 -14.41 7.08
C ILE A 170 6.54 -13.64 8.22
N ARG A 171 7.49 -14.29 8.94
CA ARG A 171 8.13 -13.75 10.14
C ARG A 171 9.36 -12.90 9.84
N GLN A 172 10.02 -13.14 8.70
CA GLN A 172 11.23 -12.44 8.30
C GLN A 172 11.30 -12.37 6.79
N PHE A 173 11.63 -11.20 6.25
CA PHE A 173 11.85 -11.01 4.84
C PHE A 173 13.30 -11.35 4.50
N ALA A 174 13.50 -12.23 3.52
CA ALA A 174 14.83 -12.54 3.02
C ALA A 174 15.43 -11.28 2.37
N GLY A 175 16.55 -10.80 2.88
CA GLY A 175 17.29 -9.71 2.28
C GLY A 175 17.33 -8.38 3.06
N TRP A 176 16.90 -8.36 4.34
CA TRP A 176 17.02 -7.19 5.24
C TRP A 176 17.79 -7.54 6.50
#